data_a48f00ffbd28fd8e541f14c398e52b0c
#
_entry.id   a48f00ffbd28fd8e541f14c398e52b0c
#
_cell.length_a   1.000
_cell.length_b   1.000
_cell.length_c   1.000
_cell.angle_alpha   90.00
_cell.angle_beta   90.00
_cell.angle_gamma   90.00
#
_symmetry.space_group_name_H-M   'P 1'
#
loop_
_entity.id
_entity.type
_entity.pdbx_description
1 polymer ?
#
loop_
_entity_poly.entity_id
_entity_poly.type
_entity_poly.pdbx_seq_one_letter_code
_entity_poly.pdbx_strand_id
1 'polypeptide(L)'
;MTSVPFAGERRGDAPLTWGQRAIWEAIQRTVPDDHYFNFGRVIRLGARPASVDGARWALARLVERHESLRTLVEDGHQRLLASGELPIVLGDDPDDLLAELAAPAYDYAREWPLRAGLVTSGPDVTHIVMVFCHLAADGLGAEEAVRDLRLLLLRGEPRGSRPPQPLDIARWQRSRDGRRVAAEAAAHWEREHRRIPPTMFYVPSEAGADPPIWRASLRSPAIDLAAQRIAVKHGTSTSNVLLTAVTALVAQMTGHDTVAMLPIVSNRFRADTRGAVSTMAQEGLFVLDVEKVRFDELLALARPAALRAYRSAYHDPADRARVLAEVSEDRGTPVHPYCCFNDMRFADHAVYRDDVLIRRALGETSLTWPMSQDQLNCRFCVHVSGTMDVSVTADTRWLSRPEMERFLRGLEDLLVEAALR
;
A
#
# COMPACT_ATOMS: atom_id res chain seq x y z
N MET A 1 31.55 4.35 4.64
CA MET A 1 30.70 3.44 3.86
C MET A 1 31.40 2.08 3.86
N THR A 2 30.71 1.02 4.19
CA THR A 2 31.24 -0.36 4.12
C THR A 2 30.31 -1.16 3.22
N SER A 3 30.70 -2.34 2.77
CA SER A 3 29.83 -3.22 1.96
C SER A 3 29.81 -4.65 2.51
N VAL A 4 28.83 -5.43 2.12
CA VAL A 4 28.76 -6.85 2.42
C VAL A 4 28.52 -7.64 1.13
N PRO A 5 29.39 -8.63 0.81
CA PRO A 5 29.18 -9.48 -0.34
C PRO A 5 28.00 -10.44 -0.11
N PHE A 6 27.26 -10.72 -1.17
CA PHE A 6 26.21 -11.74 -1.20
C PHE A 6 26.33 -12.59 -2.45
N ALA A 7 25.88 -13.87 -2.37
CA ALA A 7 25.89 -14.80 -3.47
C ALA A 7 24.63 -15.69 -3.42
N GLY A 8 23.67 -15.40 -4.30
CA GLY A 8 22.46 -16.21 -4.47
C GLY A 8 22.65 -17.29 -5.54
N GLU A 9 21.76 -18.27 -5.53
CA GLU A 9 21.83 -19.46 -6.39
C GLU A 9 21.41 -19.22 -7.84
N ARG A 10 20.56 -18.19 -8.08
CA ARG A 10 19.91 -17.96 -9.38
C ARG A 10 20.29 -16.61 -9.97
N ARG A 11 20.28 -16.59 -11.31
CA ARG A 11 20.27 -15.40 -12.17
C ARG A 11 19.24 -15.59 -13.28
N GLY A 12 18.81 -14.51 -13.90
CA GLY A 12 17.88 -14.60 -15.02
C GLY A 12 17.16 -13.29 -15.31
N ASP A 13 16.43 -13.29 -16.39
CA ASP A 13 15.66 -12.15 -16.86
C ASP A 13 14.20 -12.57 -17.08
N ALA A 14 13.29 -11.65 -16.82
CA ALA A 14 11.88 -11.81 -17.12
C ALA A 14 11.26 -10.41 -17.28
N PRO A 15 10.12 -10.28 -17.94
CA PRO A 15 9.34 -9.08 -17.82
C PRO A 15 8.88 -8.87 -16.39
N LEU A 16 8.57 -7.62 -16.04
CA LEU A 16 8.02 -7.27 -14.73
C LEU A 16 6.79 -8.12 -14.40
N THR A 17 6.62 -8.46 -13.13
CA THR A 17 5.35 -9.00 -12.62
C THR A 17 4.25 -7.94 -12.75
N TRP A 18 2.98 -8.34 -12.65
CA TRP A 18 1.86 -7.38 -12.73
C TRP A 18 1.96 -6.27 -11.68
N GLY A 19 2.28 -6.61 -10.43
CA GLY A 19 2.47 -5.62 -9.37
C GLY A 19 3.67 -4.71 -9.63
N GLN A 20 4.81 -5.26 -10.07
CA GLN A 20 5.97 -4.45 -10.45
C GLN A 20 5.65 -3.51 -11.62
N ARG A 21 4.91 -3.99 -12.63
CA ARG A 21 4.52 -3.16 -13.76
C ARG A 21 3.59 -2.03 -13.35
N ALA A 22 2.61 -2.31 -12.49
CA ALA A 22 1.69 -1.28 -11.99
C ALA A 22 2.43 -0.15 -11.26
N ILE A 23 3.37 -0.49 -10.37
CA ILE A 23 4.15 0.53 -9.66
C ILE A 23 5.19 1.20 -10.57
N TRP A 24 5.76 0.47 -11.53
CA TRP A 24 6.68 1.04 -12.51
C TRP A 24 6.02 2.14 -13.34
N GLU A 25 4.80 1.91 -13.82
CA GLU A 25 4.03 2.91 -14.55
C GLU A 25 3.71 4.15 -13.68
N ALA A 26 3.50 3.96 -12.36
CA ALA A 26 3.32 5.08 -11.44
C ALA A 26 4.63 5.86 -11.22
N ILE A 27 5.74 5.18 -11.02
CA ILE A 27 7.08 5.74 -10.89
C ILE A 27 7.41 6.59 -12.13
N GLN A 28 7.24 6.04 -13.33
CA GLN A 28 7.56 6.74 -14.59
C GLN A 28 6.75 8.04 -14.79
N ARG A 29 5.53 8.11 -14.26
CA ARG A 29 4.71 9.33 -14.30
C ARG A 29 5.14 10.38 -13.29
N THR A 30 5.98 10.04 -12.31
CA THR A 30 6.36 10.91 -11.20
C THR A 30 7.79 11.43 -11.31
N VAL A 31 8.60 10.90 -12.24
CA VAL A 31 9.96 11.39 -12.52
C VAL A 31 9.93 12.92 -12.75
N PRO A 32 10.85 13.71 -12.13
CA PRO A 32 12.00 13.32 -11.34
C PRO A 32 11.74 13.10 -9.82
N ASP A 33 10.50 13.22 -9.36
CA ASP A 33 10.13 13.15 -7.94
C ASP A 33 9.78 11.72 -7.49
N ASP A 34 10.24 10.71 -8.22
CA ASP A 34 9.96 9.29 -7.97
C ASP A 34 10.56 8.75 -6.66
N HIS A 35 11.44 9.50 -6.01
CA HIS A 35 11.90 9.23 -4.64
C HIS A 35 10.75 9.14 -3.61
N TYR A 36 9.59 9.74 -3.88
CA TYR A 36 8.38 9.60 -3.04
C TYR A 36 7.87 8.16 -2.93
N PHE A 37 8.27 7.27 -3.84
CA PHE A 37 7.97 5.84 -3.74
C PHE A 37 8.97 5.07 -2.87
N ASN A 38 10.06 5.71 -2.41
CA ASN A 38 10.97 5.08 -1.47
C ASN A 38 10.32 5.01 -0.10
N PHE A 39 10.45 3.88 0.56
CA PHE A 39 9.93 3.75 1.92
C PHE A 39 10.83 2.90 2.80
N GLY A 40 10.92 3.26 4.05
CA GLY A 40 11.86 2.66 4.97
C GLY A 40 11.24 1.87 6.12
N ARG A 41 12.09 1.10 6.76
CA ARG A 41 11.84 0.43 8.03
C ARG A 41 13.03 0.63 8.95
N VAL A 42 12.75 1.10 10.15
CA VAL A 42 13.71 1.18 11.25
C VAL A 42 13.48 0.01 12.19
N ILE A 43 14.50 -0.82 12.37
CA ILE A 43 14.43 -2.04 13.17
C ILE A 43 15.31 -1.84 14.41
N ARG A 44 14.67 -1.63 15.55
CA ARG A 44 15.36 -1.59 16.85
C ARG A 44 15.70 -3.00 17.30
N LEU A 45 16.95 -3.23 17.70
CA LEU A 45 17.45 -4.55 18.11
C LEU A 45 17.22 -4.86 19.61
N GLY A 46 16.85 -3.88 20.42
CA GLY A 46 16.44 -4.07 21.83
C GLY A 46 17.58 -4.62 22.70
N ALA A 47 17.22 -5.53 23.63
CA ALA A 47 18.13 -6.08 24.64
C ALA A 47 19.16 -7.11 24.11
N ARG A 48 19.11 -7.45 22.82
CA ARG A 48 20.07 -8.33 22.15
C ARG A 48 20.68 -7.59 20.97
N PRO A 49 21.69 -6.75 21.24
CA PRO A 49 22.41 -6.07 20.17
C PRO A 49 23.14 -7.09 19.30
N ALA A 50 23.29 -6.78 18.03
CA ALA A 50 24.12 -7.54 17.12
C ALA A 50 25.47 -6.83 16.95
N SER A 51 26.54 -7.55 16.71
CA SER A 51 27.77 -6.93 16.22
C SER A 51 27.57 -6.40 14.80
N VAL A 52 28.41 -5.46 14.38
CA VAL A 52 28.40 -4.95 12.99
C VAL A 52 28.52 -6.10 11.98
N ASP A 53 29.41 -7.06 12.23
CA ASP A 53 29.59 -8.23 11.34
C ASP A 53 28.36 -9.15 11.36
N GLY A 54 27.70 -9.33 12.50
CA GLY A 54 26.46 -10.09 12.60
C GLY A 54 25.32 -9.43 11.82
N ALA A 55 25.18 -8.10 11.90
CA ALA A 55 24.19 -7.37 11.12
C ALA A 55 24.47 -7.43 9.61
N ARG A 56 25.74 -7.25 9.21
CA ARG A 56 26.17 -7.41 7.81
C ARG A 56 25.86 -8.80 7.27
N TRP A 57 26.23 -9.84 8.03
CA TRP A 57 25.93 -11.22 7.66
C TRP A 57 24.42 -11.44 7.47
N ALA A 58 23.58 -10.96 8.39
CA ALA A 58 22.13 -11.11 8.30
C ALA A 58 21.54 -10.39 7.08
N LEU A 59 22.03 -9.18 6.76
CA LEU A 59 21.64 -8.44 5.55
C LEU A 59 22.03 -9.18 4.27
N ALA A 60 23.25 -9.77 4.21
CA ALA A 60 23.66 -10.59 3.07
C ALA A 60 22.74 -11.80 2.88
N ARG A 61 22.44 -12.55 3.96
CA ARG A 61 21.51 -13.70 3.92
C ARG A 61 20.09 -13.29 3.51
N LEU A 62 19.62 -12.11 3.93
CA LEU A 62 18.34 -11.56 3.51
C LEU A 62 18.28 -11.32 1.99
N VAL A 63 19.30 -10.67 1.42
CA VAL A 63 19.41 -10.41 -0.02
C VAL A 63 19.54 -11.70 -0.83
N GLU A 64 20.27 -12.70 -0.33
CA GLU A 64 20.39 -14.00 -0.99
C GLU A 64 19.05 -14.76 -1.00
N ARG A 65 18.27 -14.67 0.09
CA ARG A 65 16.98 -15.34 0.22
C ARG A 65 15.91 -14.71 -0.67
N HIS A 66 15.86 -13.37 -0.75
CA HIS A 66 14.83 -12.63 -1.46
C HIS A 66 15.39 -12.03 -2.75
N GLU A 67 15.11 -12.68 -3.87
CA GLU A 67 15.62 -12.28 -5.19
C GLU A 67 15.24 -10.87 -5.59
N SER A 68 14.08 -10.37 -5.16
CA SER A 68 13.66 -9.00 -5.40
C SER A 68 14.66 -7.95 -4.93
N LEU A 69 15.40 -8.23 -3.83
CA LEU A 69 16.38 -7.32 -3.25
C LEU A 69 17.71 -7.25 -4.02
N ARG A 70 17.87 -8.09 -5.05
CA ARG A 70 19.03 -8.13 -5.96
C ARG A 70 18.61 -8.19 -7.44
N THR A 71 17.44 -7.65 -7.73
CA THR A 71 16.86 -7.57 -9.06
C THR A 71 16.85 -6.14 -9.54
N LEU A 72 17.51 -5.85 -10.63
CA LEU A 72 17.52 -4.55 -11.30
C LEU A 72 16.39 -4.48 -12.33
N VAL A 73 16.01 -3.27 -12.71
CA VAL A 73 14.95 -3.06 -13.72
C VAL A 73 15.45 -2.14 -14.81
N GLU A 74 15.36 -2.63 -16.05
CA GLU A 74 15.77 -1.92 -17.26
C GLU A 74 14.76 -2.21 -18.37
N ASP A 75 14.28 -1.18 -19.05
CA ASP A 75 13.34 -1.27 -20.20
C ASP A 75 12.09 -2.16 -19.90
N GLY A 76 11.54 -2.06 -18.72
CA GLY A 76 10.35 -2.84 -18.31
C GLY A 76 10.61 -4.33 -18.07
N HIS A 77 11.88 -4.73 -17.97
CA HIS A 77 12.32 -6.07 -17.62
C HIS A 77 13.06 -6.09 -16.29
N GLN A 78 12.85 -7.16 -15.54
CA GLN A 78 13.60 -7.45 -14.33
C GLN A 78 14.82 -8.34 -14.65
N ARG A 79 15.98 -7.93 -14.16
CA ARG A 79 17.24 -8.66 -14.29
C ARG A 79 17.75 -9.08 -12.93
N LEU A 80 17.64 -10.36 -12.63
CA LEU A 80 18.14 -10.96 -11.39
C LEU A 80 19.63 -11.25 -11.52
N LEU A 81 20.42 -10.71 -10.60
CA LEU A 81 21.87 -10.97 -10.51
C LEU A 81 22.16 -12.03 -9.44
N ALA A 82 23.16 -12.89 -9.70
CA ALA A 82 23.52 -13.96 -8.78
C ALA A 82 24.30 -13.42 -7.58
N SER A 83 25.18 -12.43 -7.76
CA SER A 83 26.08 -11.95 -6.72
C SER A 83 26.32 -10.45 -6.85
N GLY A 84 26.81 -9.85 -5.78
CA GLY A 84 27.20 -8.46 -5.71
C GLY A 84 27.65 -8.06 -4.32
N GLU A 85 27.76 -6.76 -4.11
CA GLU A 85 28.07 -6.17 -2.82
C GLU A 85 26.97 -5.17 -2.44
N LEU A 86 26.34 -5.35 -1.27
CA LEU A 86 25.38 -4.41 -0.72
C LEU A 86 26.14 -3.33 0.05
N PRO A 87 26.07 -2.06 -0.36
CA PRO A 87 26.59 -0.94 0.41
C PRO A 87 25.85 -0.78 1.74
N ILE A 88 26.58 -0.45 2.80
CA ILE A 88 26.04 -0.19 4.12
C ILE A 88 26.54 1.16 4.61
N VAL A 89 25.63 2.03 5.00
CA VAL A 89 25.92 3.33 5.59
C VAL A 89 25.92 3.21 7.11
N LEU A 90 26.88 3.85 7.77
CA LEU A 90 26.89 3.96 9.23
C LEU A 90 26.35 5.35 9.61
N GLY A 91 25.48 5.39 10.61
CA GLY A 91 24.90 6.62 11.14
C GLY A 91 24.81 6.59 12.66
N ASP A 92 24.49 7.73 13.24
CA ASP A 92 24.40 7.92 14.69
C ASP A 92 22.93 8.00 15.16
N ASP A 93 22.03 8.44 14.28
CA ASP A 93 20.59 8.54 14.53
C ASP A 93 19.78 7.77 13.49
N PRO A 94 18.78 6.98 13.89
CA PRO A 94 18.01 6.16 12.95
C PRO A 94 17.06 6.96 12.05
N ASP A 95 16.53 8.10 12.50
CA ASP A 95 15.58 8.91 11.73
C ASP A 95 16.33 9.75 10.70
N ASP A 96 17.49 10.31 11.06
CA ASP A 96 18.37 11.02 10.14
C ASP A 96 18.90 10.07 9.05
N LEU A 97 19.34 8.87 9.45
CA LEU A 97 19.82 7.86 8.50
C LEU A 97 18.70 7.37 7.57
N LEU A 98 17.48 7.23 8.07
CA LEU A 98 16.33 6.92 7.25
C LEU A 98 16.06 8.01 6.22
N ALA A 99 16.07 9.28 6.64
CA ALA A 99 15.85 10.41 5.77
C ALA A 99 16.94 10.49 4.68
N GLU A 100 18.22 10.34 5.05
CA GLU A 100 19.35 10.31 4.11
C GLU A 100 19.20 9.22 3.04
N LEU A 101 18.88 8.00 3.47
CA LEU A 101 18.75 6.85 2.55
C LEU A 101 17.51 6.91 1.67
N ALA A 102 16.44 7.56 2.13
CA ALA A 102 15.17 7.64 1.40
C ALA A 102 15.13 8.80 0.40
N ALA A 103 15.88 9.88 0.62
CA ALA A 103 15.78 11.10 -0.16
C ALA A 103 16.14 10.97 -1.65
N PRO A 104 17.21 10.25 -2.07
CA PRO A 104 17.56 10.19 -3.49
C PRO A 104 16.68 9.16 -4.23
N ALA A 105 16.29 9.47 -5.47
CA ALA A 105 15.70 8.49 -6.40
C ALA A 105 16.64 7.29 -6.62
N TYR A 106 16.09 6.14 -6.99
CA TYR A 106 16.92 4.97 -7.34
C TYR A 106 17.37 5.01 -8.78
N ASP A 107 18.62 4.59 -9.06
CA ASP A 107 19.01 4.14 -10.40
C ASP A 107 18.55 2.69 -10.59
N TYR A 108 17.35 2.51 -11.12
CA TYR A 108 16.70 1.21 -11.23
C TYR A 108 17.50 0.18 -12.02
N ALA A 109 18.37 0.63 -12.93
CA ALA A 109 19.18 -0.25 -13.79
C ALA A 109 20.51 -0.66 -13.17
N ARG A 110 21.01 0.09 -12.16
CA ARG A 110 22.39 -0.09 -11.62
C ARG A 110 22.47 -0.21 -10.13
N GLU A 111 21.50 0.35 -9.39
CA GLU A 111 21.49 0.35 -7.92
C GLU A 111 20.67 -0.81 -7.37
N TRP A 112 21.18 -1.47 -6.31
CA TRP A 112 20.39 -2.48 -5.61
C TRP A 112 19.11 -1.87 -5.04
N PRO A 113 17.95 -2.55 -5.19
CA PRO A 113 16.67 -1.99 -4.76
C PRO A 113 16.44 -2.06 -3.23
N LEU A 114 17.52 -2.15 -2.49
CA LEU A 114 17.60 -2.05 -1.04
C LEU A 114 18.80 -1.20 -0.65
N ARG A 115 18.58 -0.12 0.08
CA ARG A 115 19.61 0.63 0.81
C ARG A 115 19.58 0.22 2.26
N ALA A 116 20.76 0.00 2.86
CA ALA A 116 20.86 -0.45 4.24
C ALA A 116 21.78 0.48 5.04
N GLY A 117 21.36 0.74 6.28
CA GLY A 117 22.15 1.51 7.24
C GLY A 117 22.19 0.85 8.61
N LEU A 118 23.24 1.09 9.36
CA LEU A 118 23.42 0.63 10.73
C LEU A 118 23.68 1.81 11.66
N VAL A 119 22.92 1.87 12.74
CA VAL A 119 23.20 2.80 13.85
C VAL A 119 23.90 2.03 14.96
N THR A 120 25.06 2.53 15.39
CA THR A 120 25.92 1.82 16.34
C THR A 120 26.05 2.58 17.67
N SER A 121 26.30 1.83 18.74
CA SER A 121 26.70 2.36 20.04
C SER A 121 27.89 1.52 20.52
N GLY A 122 29.10 2.06 20.38
CA GLY A 122 30.32 1.29 20.56
C GLY A 122 30.42 0.16 19.54
N PRO A 123 30.67 -1.10 19.97
CA PRO A 123 30.76 -2.27 19.07
C PRO A 123 29.39 -2.80 18.60
N ASP A 124 28.31 -2.33 19.21
CA ASP A 124 26.98 -2.90 19.06
C ASP A 124 26.13 -2.10 18.08
N VAL A 125 25.37 -2.80 17.23
CA VAL A 125 24.33 -2.22 16.38
C VAL A 125 23.04 -2.12 17.20
N THR A 126 22.52 -0.90 17.31
CA THR A 126 21.26 -0.62 18.02
C THR A 126 20.05 -0.61 17.11
N HIS A 127 20.23 -0.12 15.87
CA HIS A 127 19.18 -0.08 14.86
C HIS A 127 19.73 -0.51 13.48
N ILE A 128 18.87 -1.16 12.71
CA ILE A 128 19.08 -1.40 11.28
C ILE A 128 18.02 -0.58 10.53
N VAL A 129 18.47 0.23 9.58
CA VAL A 129 17.63 1.00 8.69
C VAL A 129 17.63 0.34 7.32
N MET A 130 16.46 0.04 6.78
CA MET A 130 16.29 -0.48 5.41
C MET A 130 15.39 0.45 4.65
N VAL A 131 15.82 0.90 3.47
CA VAL A 131 14.99 1.64 2.52
C VAL A 131 14.81 0.78 1.27
N PHE A 132 13.56 0.56 0.91
CA PHE A 132 13.17 -0.27 -0.22
C PHE A 132 12.82 0.60 -1.42
N CYS A 133 13.32 0.22 -2.59
CA CYS A 133 12.72 0.58 -3.85
C CYS A 133 11.35 -0.09 -3.95
N HIS A 134 10.31 0.64 -4.33
CA HIS A 134 8.95 0.08 -4.38
C HIS A 134 8.79 -1.04 -5.43
N LEU A 135 9.72 -1.20 -6.39
CA LEU A 135 9.76 -2.35 -7.30
C LEU A 135 10.17 -3.65 -6.60
N ALA A 136 10.98 -3.57 -5.54
CA ALA A 136 11.46 -4.74 -4.80
C ALA A 136 10.47 -5.22 -3.75
N ALA A 137 9.70 -4.32 -3.16
CA ALA A 137 8.74 -4.67 -2.11
C ALA A 137 7.59 -3.66 -2.06
N ASP A 138 6.42 -4.12 -1.67
CA ASP A 138 5.35 -3.31 -1.10
C ASP A 138 5.39 -3.37 0.43
N GLY A 139 4.45 -2.72 1.11
CA GLY A 139 4.42 -2.67 2.57
C GLY A 139 4.48 -4.05 3.22
N LEU A 140 3.67 -5.02 2.75
CA LEU A 140 3.68 -6.40 3.28
C LEU A 140 4.96 -7.15 2.90
N GLY A 141 5.49 -6.94 1.70
CA GLY A 141 6.78 -7.51 1.30
C GLY A 141 7.91 -7.04 2.21
N ALA A 142 7.91 -5.77 2.58
CA ALA A 142 8.89 -5.22 3.52
C ALA A 142 8.74 -5.81 4.93
N GLU A 143 7.52 -6.03 5.43
CA GLU A 143 7.29 -6.69 6.72
C GLU A 143 7.79 -8.15 6.72
N GLU A 144 7.62 -8.88 5.59
CA GLU A 144 8.20 -10.21 5.44
C GLU A 144 9.73 -10.16 5.48
N ALA A 145 10.36 -9.19 4.80
CA ALA A 145 11.81 -8.99 4.85
C ALA A 145 12.30 -8.64 6.27
N VAL A 146 11.62 -7.74 6.97
CA VAL A 146 11.93 -7.38 8.37
C VAL A 146 11.80 -8.60 9.30
N ARG A 147 10.76 -9.40 9.12
CA ARG A 147 10.57 -10.61 9.92
C ARG A 147 11.70 -11.62 9.69
N ASP A 148 12.07 -11.85 8.44
CA ASP A 148 13.17 -12.77 8.11
C ASP A 148 14.52 -12.23 8.63
N LEU A 149 14.78 -10.91 8.52
CA LEU A 149 15.98 -10.29 9.09
C LEU A 149 16.06 -10.49 10.62
N ARG A 150 14.96 -10.29 11.34
CA ARG A 150 14.92 -10.52 12.78
C ARG A 150 15.20 -11.98 13.14
N LEU A 151 14.71 -12.92 12.36
CA LEU A 151 14.98 -14.36 12.59
C LEU A 151 16.43 -14.73 12.29
N LEU A 152 17.02 -14.18 11.23
CA LEU A 152 18.43 -14.34 10.91
C LEU A 152 19.32 -13.85 12.06
N LEU A 153 19.02 -12.66 12.61
CA LEU A 153 19.75 -12.10 13.76
C LEU A 153 19.58 -12.91 15.04
N LEU A 154 18.40 -13.49 15.29
CA LEU A 154 18.08 -14.18 16.53
C LEU A 154 18.47 -15.66 16.53
N ARG A 155 18.39 -16.33 15.37
CA ARG A 155 18.49 -17.79 15.24
C ARG A 155 19.52 -18.26 14.21
N GLY A 156 20.06 -17.34 13.40
CA GLY A 156 20.97 -17.68 12.31
C GLY A 156 20.29 -18.25 11.06
N GLU A 157 18.96 -18.41 11.08
CA GLU A 157 18.19 -18.96 9.96
C GLU A 157 16.81 -18.29 9.82
N PRO A 158 16.29 -18.13 8.60
CA PRO A 158 14.96 -17.63 8.34
C PRO A 158 13.91 -18.72 8.59
N ARG A 159 12.63 -18.35 8.63
CA ARG A 159 11.53 -19.30 8.84
C ARG A 159 11.16 -20.04 7.55
N GLY A 160 11.10 -21.37 7.62
CA GLY A 160 10.51 -22.23 6.60
C GLY A 160 11.24 -22.24 5.26
N SER A 161 10.57 -22.76 4.24
CA SER A 161 11.10 -22.82 2.88
C SER A 161 11.26 -21.43 2.23
N ARG A 162 12.00 -21.40 1.12
CA ARG A 162 12.15 -20.18 0.32
C ARG A 162 10.78 -19.71 -0.19
N PRO A 163 10.42 -18.43 -0.01
CA PRO A 163 9.15 -17.91 -0.51
C PRO A 163 9.13 -17.81 -2.05
N PRO A 164 7.96 -17.61 -2.66
CA PRO A 164 7.85 -17.32 -4.10
C PRO A 164 8.72 -16.15 -4.52
N GLN A 165 9.38 -16.25 -5.68
CA GLN A 165 10.32 -15.27 -6.18
C GLN A 165 9.75 -14.54 -7.41
N PRO A 166 10.16 -13.29 -7.69
CA PRO A 166 9.61 -12.49 -8.79
C PRO A 166 9.67 -13.18 -10.16
N LEU A 167 10.77 -13.87 -10.50
CA LEU A 167 10.87 -14.60 -11.77
C LEU A 167 9.84 -15.73 -11.90
N ASP A 168 9.56 -16.43 -10.78
CA ASP A 168 8.59 -17.53 -10.78
C ASP A 168 7.15 -16.99 -10.86
N ILE A 169 6.88 -15.87 -10.19
CA ILE A 169 5.62 -15.15 -10.27
C ILE A 169 5.39 -14.66 -11.71
N ALA A 170 6.37 -14.03 -12.35
CA ALA A 170 6.27 -13.57 -13.73
C ALA A 170 6.03 -14.72 -14.73
N ARG A 171 6.64 -15.89 -14.49
CA ARG A 171 6.40 -17.10 -15.28
C ARG A 171 4.98 -17.61 -15.11
N TRP A 172 4.50 -17.69 -13.87
CA TRP A 172 3.13 -18.13 -13.59
C TRP A 172 2.09 -17.19 -14.22
N GLN A 173 2.27 -15.88 -14.13
CA GLN A 173 1.36 -14.88 -14.72
C GLN A 173 1.20 -15.05 -16.24
N ARG A 174 2.21 -15.60 -16.92
CA ARG A 174 2.17 -15.92 -18.35
C ARG A 174 1.69 -17.33 -18.68
N SER A 175 1.45 -18.16 -17.68
CA SER A 175 0.89 -19.50 -17.87
C SER A 175 -0.58 -19.41 -18.32
N ARG A 176 -1.15 -20.56 -18.70
CA ARG A 176 -2.58 -20.66 -19.01
C ARG A 176 -3.46 -20.17 -17.85
N ASP A 177 -3.09 -20.55 -16.61
CA ASP A 177 -3.85 -20.17 -15.43
C ASP A 177 -3.72 -18.68 -15.12
N GLY A 178 -2.52 -18.12 -15.27
CA GLY A 178 -2.30 -16.67 -15.11
C GLY A 178 -3.13 -15.87 -16.11
N ARG A 179 -3.10 -16.24 -17.39
CA ARG A 179 -3.93 -15.58 -18.42
C ARG A 179 -5.42 -15.69 -18.15
N ARG A 180 -5.89 -16.83 -17.60
CA ARG A 180 -7.29 -16.97 -17.21
C ARG A 180 -7.66 -16.00 -16.09
N VAL A 181 -6.81 -15.87 -15.06
CA VAL A 181 -7.02 -14.91 -13.97
C VAL A 181 -7.03 -13.46 -14.50
N ALA A 182 -6.12 -13.11 -15.39
CA ALA A 182 -6.09 -11.79 -16.04
C ALA A 182 -7.38 -11.49 -16.81
N ALA A 183 -7.89 -12.46 -17.60
CA ALA A 183 -9.12 -12.31 -18.36
C ALA A 183 -10.36 -12.16 -17.44
N GLU A 184 -10.45 -12.94 -16.35
CA GLU A 184 -11.54 -12.82 -15.37
C GLU A 184 -11.50 -11.44 -14.67
N ALA A 185 -10.31 -10.93 -14.36
CA ALA A 185 -10.14 -9.60 -13.81
C ALA A 185 -10.54 -8.52 -14.81
N ALA A 186 -10.07 -8.60 -16.06
CA ALA A 186 -10.41 -7.65 -17.12
C ALA A 186 -11.93 -7.57 -17.35
N ALA A 187 -12.63 -8.71 -17.36
CA ALA A 187 -14.09 -8.76 -17.48
C ALA A 187 -14.81 -8.08 -16.29
N HIS A 188 -14.27 -8.17 -15.08
CA HIS A 188 -14.80 -7.42 -13.94
C HIS A 188 -14.60 -5.91 -14.11
N TRP A 189 -13.37 -5.48 -14.48
CA TRP A 189 -13.05 -4.08 -14.70
C TRP A 189 -13.93 -3.47 -15.79
N GLU A 190 -14.12 -4.16 -16.93
CA GLU A 190 -14.99 -3.72 -18.01
C GLU A 190 -16.43 -3.51 -17.54
N ARG A 191 -17.02 -4.53 -16.92
CA ARG A 191 -18.42 -4.50 -16.46
C ARG A 191 -18.66 -3.34 -15.49
N GLU A 192 -17.76 -3.15 -14.52
CA GLU A 192 -17.93 -2.09 -13.52
C GLU A 192 -17.68 -0.70 -14.11
N HIS A 193 -16.67 -0.51 -14.99
CA HIS A 193 -16.42 0.77 -15.65
C HIS A 193 -17.55 1.21 -16.58
N ARG A 194 -18.31 0.28 -17.14
CA ARG A 194 -19.48 0.62 -17.98
C ARG A 194 -20.62 1.24 -17.19
N ARG A 195 -20.72 0.97 -15.88
CA ARG A 195 -21.86 1.41 -15.06
C ARG A 195 -21.54 2.53 -14.06
N ILE A 196 -20.27 2.77 -13.73
CA ILE A 196 -19.90 3.84 -12.79
C ILE A 196 -19.97 5.21 -13.44
N PRO A 197 -20.11 6.31 -12.66
CA PRO A 197 -19.88 7.66 -13.15
C PRO A 197 -18.49 7.80 -13.78
N PRO A 198 -18.29 8.67 -14.79
CA PRO A 198 -16.98 8.88 -15.39
C PRO A 198 -15.88 9.22 -14.39
N THR A 199 -16.22 9.94 -13.35
CA THR A 199 -15.33 10.25 -12.21
C THR A 199 -16.15 10.51 -10.95
N MET A 200 -15.54 10.37 -9.78
CA MET A 200 -16.20 10.74 -8.52
C MET A 200 -16.19 12.25 -8.27
N PHE A 201 -15.21 12.97 -8.78
CA PHE A 201 -15.07 14.42 -8.58
C PHE A 201 -15.08 15.15 -9.92
N TYR A 202 -16.22 15.77 -10.28
CA TYR A 202 -16.44 16.41 -11.59
C TYR A 202 -15.94 17.84 -11.67
N VAL A 203 -16.10 18.60 -10.62
CA VAL A 203 -15.88 20.04 -10.65
C VAL A 203 -14.66 20.35 -9.80
N PRO A 204 -13.64 21.00 -10.37
CA PRO A 204 -12.60 21.57 -9.55
C PRO A 204 -13.25 22.60 -8.61
N SER A 205 -12.99 22.53 -7.33
CA SER A 205 -13.24 23.62 -6.42
C SER A 205 -12.38 24.82 -6.84
N GLU A 206 -12.62 26.01 -6.30
CA GLU A 206 -11.86 27.23 -6.59
C GLU A 206 -10.34 27.00 -6.62
N ALA A 207 -9.57 27.97 -7.10
CA ALA A 207 -8.11 27.86 -7.21
C ALA A 207 -7.50 27.12 -6.01
N GLY A 208 -6.91 25.95 -6.27
CA GLY A 208 -6.35 25.08 -5.23
C GLY A 208 -5.25 25.77 -4.43
N ALA A 209 -4.85 25.19 -3.31
CA ALA A 209 -3.70 25.66 -2.54
C ALA A 209 -2.39 25.49 -3.34
N ASP A 210 -1.36 26.18 -2.92
CA ASP A 210 0.00 26.04 -3.43
C ASP A 210 0.92 25.54 -2.28
N PRO A 211 1.52 24.36 -2.37
CA PRO A 211 1.37 23.35 -3.43
C PRO A 211 -0.06 22.73 -3.44
N PRO A 212 -0.49 22.12 -4.58
CA PRO A 212 -1.88 21.72 -4.75
C PRO A 212 -2.27 20.45 -3.94
N ILE A 213 -1.32 19.58 -3.64
CA ILE A 213 -1.60 18.31 -2.95
C ILE A 213 -1.34 18.46 -1.46
N TRP A 214 -2.35 18.12 -0.66
CA TRP A 214 -2.25 18.15 0.81
C TRP A 214 -2.69 16.85 1.43
N ARG A 215 -2.12 16.54 2.60
CA ARG A 215 -2.57 15.45 3.47
C ARG A 215 -3.09 16.01 4.78
N ALA A 216 -4.33 15.67 5.12
CA ALA A 216 -4.88 15.80 6.45
C ALA A 216 -4.84 14.44 7.14
N SER A 217 -4.44 14.36 8.39
CA SER A 217 -4.41 13.13 9.19
C SER A 217 -5.21 13.32 10.47
N LEU A 218 -6.17 12.41 10.70
CA LEU A 218 -6.97 12.31 11.90
C LEU A 218 -6.52 11.08 12.69
N ARG A 219 -5.90 11.31 13.83
CA ARG A 219 -5.67 10.26 14.81
C ARG A 219 -6.90 10.15 15.69
N SER A 220 -7.62 9.03 15.60
CA SER A 220 -8.85 8.79 16.33
C SER A 220 -8.93 7.37 16.87
N PRO A 221 -8.63 7.16 18.15
CA PRO A 221 -8.90 5.88 18.81
C PRO A 221 -10.38 5.51 18.80
N ALA A 222 -11.30 6.48 18.74
CA ALA A 222 -12.73 6.25 18.66
C ALA A 222 -13.12 5.54 17.36
N ILE A 223 -12.53 5.91 16.21
CA ILE A 223 -12.73 5.23 14.91
C ILE A 223 -12.33 3.75 15.03
N ASP A 224 -11.18 3.45 15.66
CA ASP A 224 -10.72 2.06 15.81
C ASP A 224 -11.70 1.22 16.63
N LEU A 225 -12.11 1.72 17.79
CA LEU A 225 -13.04 1.03 18.67
C LEU A 225 -14.42 0.86 18.04
N ALA A 226 -14.91 1.88 17.35
CA ALA A 226 -16.18 1.84 16.62
C ALA A 226 -16.14 0.83 15.46
N ALA A 227 -15.08 0.87 14.63
CA ALA A 227 -14.91 -0.06 13.53
C ALA A 227 -14.83 -1.51 14.01
N GLN A 228 -14.11 -1.80 15.09
CA GLN A 228 -14.04 -3.13 15.70
C GLN A 228 -15.42 -3.62 16.17
N ARG A 229 -16.18 -2.77 16.89
CA ARG A 229 -17.52 -3.11 17.36
C ARG A 229 -18.49 -3.39 16.22
N ILE A 230 -18.52 -2.52 15.20
CA ILE A 230 -19.35 -2.71 14.01
C ILE A 230 -18.96 -4.01 13.30
N ALA A 231 -17.68 -4.28 13.15
CA ALA A 231 -17.17 -5.49 12.50
C ALA A 231 -17.65 -6.76 13.22
N VAL A 232 -17.61 -6.78 14.56
CA VAL A 232 -18.15 -7.90 15.37
C VAL A 232 -19.65 -8.02 15.19
N LYS A 233 -20.42 -6.93 15.32
CA LYS A 233 -21.88 -6.89 15.19
C LYS A 233 -22.35 -7.45 13.85
N HIS A 234 -21.66 -7.12 12.76
CA HIS A 234 -22.02 -7.48 11.38
C HIS A 234 -21.24 -8.69 10.81
N GLY A 235 -20.37 -9.33 11.57
CA GLY A 235 -19.58 -10.49 11.13
C GLY A 235 -18.70 -10.19 9.91
N THR A 236 -18.07 -9.01 9.90
CA THR A 236 -17.21 -8.53 8.81
C THR A 236 -15.85 -8.06 9.34
N SER A 237 -14.93 -7.63 8.46
CA SER A 237 -13.64 -7.08 8.84
C SER A 237 -13.72 -5.58 9.10
N THR A 238 -12.82 -5.04 9.94
CA THR A 238 -12.72 -3.60 10.17
C THR A 238 -12.35 -2.85 8.89
N SER A 239 -11.57 -3.46 8.00
CA SER A 239 -11.26 -2.90 6.67
C SER A 239 -12.51 -2.73 5.81
N ASN A 240 -13.43 -3.72 5.81
CA ASN A 240 -14.69 -3.60 5.09
C ASN A 240 -15.61 -2.52 5.70
N VAL A 241 -15.62 -2.37 7.03
CA VAL A 241 -16.37 -1.29 7.71
C VAL A 241 -15.84 0.08 7.26
N LEU A 242 -14.52 0.28 7.28
CA LEU A 242 -13.90 1.54 6.87
C LEU A 242 -14.10 1.84 5.39
N LEU A 243 -13.90 0.87 4.51
CA LEU A 243 -14.16 1.03 3.07
C LEU A 243 -15.61 1.42 2.80
N THR A 244 -16.57 0.80 3.49
CA THR A 244 -17.99 1.11 3.37
C THR A 244 -18.30 2.53 3.86
N ALA A 245 -17.74 2.93 5.01
CA ALA A 245 -17.95 4.27 5.57
C ALA A 245 -17.35 5.37 4.69
N VAL A 246 -16.13 5.17 4.19
CA VAL A 246 -15.50 6.07 3.21
C VAL A 246 -16.37 6.18 1.94
N THR A 247 -16.88 5.07 1.43
CA THR A 247 -17.74 5.06 0.24
C THR A 247 -19.05 5.81 0.46
N ALA A 248 -19.67 5.65 1.63
CA ALA A 248 -20.89 6.38 2.00
C ALA A 248 -20.64 7.89 2.07
N LEU A 249 -19.50 8.32 2.63
CA LEU A 249 -19.13 9.75 2.70
C LEU A 249 -18.79 10.33 1.33
N VAL A 250 -18.10 9.57 0.47
CA VAL A 250 -17.86 10.00 -0.92
C VAL A 250 -19.20 10.21 -1.65
N ALA A 251 -20.19 9.32 -1.45
CA ALA A 251 -21.54 9.50 -1.99
C ALA A 251 -22.20 10.79 -1.51
N GLN A 252 -22.14 11.06 -0.21
CA GLN A 252 -22.72 12.27 0.38
C GLN A 252 -22.06 13.55 -0.15
N MET A 253 -20.75 13.53 -0.36
CA MET A 253 -20.00 14.67 -0.87
C MET A 253 -20.23 14.94 -2.35
N THR A 254 -20.38 13.87 -3.13
CA THR A 254 -20.41 13.96 -4.61
C THR A 254 -21.82 13.89 -5.18
N GLY A 255 -22.80 13.42 -4.38
CA GLY A 255 -24.18 13.23 -4.82
C GLY A 255 -24.38 12.04 -5.76
N HIS A 256 -23.42 11.13 -5.86
CA HIS A 256 -23.54 9.95 -6.71
C HIS A 256 -24.32 8.84 -6.01
N ASP A 257 -25.26 8.21 -6.71
CA ASP A 257 -25.96 7.01 -6.25
C ASP A 257 -25.12 5.72 -6.39
N THR A 258 -24.14 5.75 -7.28
CA THR A 258 -23.14 4.68 -7.46
C THR A 258 -21.74 5.23 -7.24
N VAL A 259 -21.03 4.68 -6.28
CA VAL A 259 -19.67 5.11 -5.92
C VAL A 259 -18.66 4.02 -6.28
N ALA A 260 -17.56 4.45 -6.85
CA ALA A 260 -16.42 3.60 -7.19
C ALA A 260 -15.17 4.00 -6.40
N MET A 261 -14.55 3.01 -5.74
CA MET A 261 -13.30 3.16 -5.00
C MET A 261 -12.24 2.21 -5.55
N LEU A 262 -10.98 2.58 -5.43
CA LEU A 262 -9.83 1.78 -5.81
C LEU A 262 -9.08 1.30 -4.54
N PRO A 263 -9.55 0.23 -3.87
CA PRO A 263 -8.81 -0.33 -2.74
C PRO A 263 -7.49 -0.94 -3.19
N ILE A 264 -6.42 -0.67 -2.45
CA ILE A 264 -5.13 -1.32 -2.65
C ILE A 264 -5.17 -2.70 -2.00
N VAL A 265 -4.96 -3.73 -2.80
CA VAL A 265 -5.08 -5.14 -2.41
C VAL A 265 -3.72 -5.82 -2.47
N SER A 266 -3.33 -6.47 -1.41
CA SER A 266 -1.99 -7.10 -1.29
C SER A 266 -1.72 -8.27 -2.23
N ASN A 267 -2.76 -8.90 -2.78
CA ASN A 267 -2.69 -10.08 -3.67
C ASN A 267 -1.91 -11.29 -3.11
N ARG A 268 -1.80 -11.40 -1.77
CA ARG A 268 -1.10 -12.50 -1.06
C ARG A 268 -2.05 -13.57 -0.49
N PHE A 269 -3.27 -13.64 -0.97
CA PHE A 269 -4.26 -14.64 -0.57
C PHE A 269 -4.03 -16.01 -1.20
N ARG A 270 -3.18 -16.12 -2.22
CA ARG A 270 -2.81 -17.38 -2.88
C ARG A 270 -1.59 -18.00 -2.22
N ALA A 271 -1.48 -19.33 -2.22
CA ALA A 271 -0.34 -20.04 -1.67
C ALA A 271 0.99 -19.70 -2.40
N ASP A 272 0.90 -19.48 -3.72
CA ASP A 272 2.02 -19.16 -4.61
C ASP A 272 2.42 -17.66 -4.60
N THR A 273 1.81 -16.85 -3.74
CA THR A 273 2.18 -15.43 -3.53
C THR A 273 2.42 -15.09 -2.05
N ARG A 274 2.03 -16.01 -1.14
CA ARG A 274 2.16 -15.80 0.30
C ARG A 274 3.63 -15.72 0.71
N GLY A 275 3.99 -14.71 1.50
CA GLY A 275 5.35 -14.51 2.01
C GLY A 275 6.34 -13.99 0.96
N ALA A 276 5.90 -13.68 -0.27
CA ALA A 276 6.76 -13.08 -1.28
C ALA A 276 7.23 -11.68 -0.85
N VAL A 277 8.54 -11.47 -0.87
CA VAL A 277 9.12 -10.14 -0.84
C VAL A 277 9.17 -9.66 -2.29
N SER A 278 8.20 -8.87 -2.66
CA SER A 278 8.03 -8.26 -3.98
C SER A 278 6.90 -7.25 -3.92
N THR A 279 6.73 -6.43 -4.93
CA THR A 279 5.52 -5.63 -5.10
C THR A 279 4.45 -6.49 -5.74
N MET A 280 3.43 -6.79 -4.94
CA MET A 280 2.25 -7.57 -5.32
C MET A 280 0.97 -6.75 -5.24
N ALA A 281 1.01 -5.65 -4.47
CA ALA A 281 -0.15 -4.79 -4.26
C ALA A 281 -0.59 -4.12 -5.56
N GLN A 282 -1.90 -4.17 -5.83
CA GLN A 282 -2.53 -3.51 -6.97
C GLN A 282 -3.89 -2.98 -6.58
N GLU A 283 -4.42 -2.06 -7.37
CA GLU A 283 -5.77 -1.53 -7.20
C GLU A 283 -6.82 -2.58 -7.57
N GLY A 284 -7.84 -2.71 -6.72
CA GLY A 284 -9.09 -3.35 -7.07
C GLY A 284 -10.12 -2.30 -7.49
N LEU A 285 -11.20 -2.72 -8.15
CA LEU A 285 -12.33 -1.83 -8.44
C LEU A 285 -13.53 -2.26 -7.59
N PHE A 286 -13.76 -1.51 -6.52
CA PHE A 286 -14.90 -1.66 -5.63
C PHE A 286 -16.00 -0.69 -6.05
N VAL A 287 -17.20 -1.21 -6.30
CA VAL A 287 -18.34 -0.41 -6.72
C VAL A 287 -19.54 -0.75 -5.85
N LEU A 288 -20.20 0.27 -5.34
CA LEU A 288 -21.33 0.14 -4.43
C LEU A 288 -22.44 1.12 -4.82
N ASP A 289 -23.68 0.60 -4.93
CA ASP A 289 -24.87 1.41 -5.08
C ASP A 289 -25.36 1.82 -3.67
N VAL A 290 -25.50 3.12 -3.46
CA VAL A 290 -25.68 3.73 -2.11
C VAL A 290 -26.99 4.51 -1.98
N GLU A 291 -27.79 4.57 -3.05
CA GLU A 291 -29.04 5.35 -3.06
C GLU A 291 -30.01 4.88 -1.97
N LYS A 292 -30.36 5.81 -1.04
CA LYS A 292 -31.34 5.60 0.04
C LYS A 292 -31.11 4.38 0.93
N VAL A 293 -29.88 3.85 0.97
CA VAL A 293 -29.53 2.66 1.77
C VAL A 293 -28.92 3.12 3.10
N ARG A 294 -29.39 2.53 4.20
CA ARG A 294 -28.81 2.79 5.55
C ARG A 294 -27.44 2.15 5.68
N PHE A 295 -26.60 2.70 6.55
CA PHE A 295 -25.23 2.22 6.72
C PHE A 295 -25.14 0.71 7.06
N ASP A 296 -26.00 0.19 7.93
CA ASP A 296 -26.03 -1.24 8.27
C ASP A 296 -26.35 -2.12 7.04
N GLU A 297 -27.24 -1.65 6.16
CA GLU A 297 -27.59 -2.33 4.93
C GLU A 297 -26.47 -2.22 3.90
N LEU A 298 -25.79 -1.06 3.83
CA LEU A 298 -24.61 -0.88 2.98
C LEU A 298 -23.49 -1.85 3.34
N LEU A 299 -23.25 -2.13 4.63
CA LEU A 299 -22.27 -3.12 5.07
C LEU A 299 -22.56 -4.52 4.52
N ALA A 300 -23.83 -4.92 4.48
CA ALA A 300 -24.22 -6.20 3.92
C ALA A 300 -23.97 -6.27 2.40
N LEU A 301 -24.23 -5.18 1.67
CA LEU A 301 -23.98 -5.06 0.22
C LEU A 301 -22.47 -4.93 -0.09
N ALA A 302 -21.73 -4.23 0.75
CA ALA A 302 -20.30 -3.97 0.57
C ALA A 302 -19.44 -5.24 0.64
N ARG A 303 -19.79 -6.20 1.52
CA ARG A 303 -19.01 -7.43 1.68
C ARG A 303 -18.84 -8.23 0.38
N PRO A 304 -19.89 -8.60 -0.36
CA PRO A 304 -19.73 -9.30 -1.63
C PRO A 304 -19.09 -8.42 -2.71
N ALA A 305 -19.30 -7.10 -2.70
CA ALA A 305 -18.66 -6.16 -3.62
C ALA A 305 -17.15 -6.11 -3.38
N ALA A 306 -16.70 -6.01 -2.11
CA ALA A 306 -15.30 -6.03 -1.73
C ALA A 306 -14.63 -7.35 -2.14
N LEU A 307 -15.27 -8.49 -1.93
CA LEU A 307 -14.73 -9.79 -2.37
C LEU A 307 -14.54 -9.86 -3.88
N ARG A 308 -15.45 -9.31 -4.68
CA ARG A 308 -15.28 -9.23 -6.15
C ARG A 308 -14.13 -8.32 -6.52
N ALA A 309 -14.04 -7.12 -5.91
CA ALA A 309 -12.95 -6.17 -6.13
C ALA A 309 -11.59 -6.78 -5.77
N TYR A 310 -11.48 -7.47 -4.63
CA TYR A 310 -10.23 -8.08 -4.18
C TYR A 310 -9.77 -9.23 -5.08
N ARG A 311 -10.70 -10.07 -5.56
CA ARG A 311 -10.38 -11.13 -6.53
C ARG A 311 -9.90 -10.59 -7.86
N SER A 312 -10.43 -9.44 -8.29
CA SER A 312 -10.10 -8.80 -9.58
C SER A 312 -8.96 -7.78 -9.47
N ALA A 313 -8.39 -7.60 -8.27
CA ALA A 313 -7.22 -6.75 -8.07
C ALA A 313 -5.93 -7.40 -8.58
N TYR A 314 -5.87 -8.73 -8.71
CA TYR A 314 -4.75 -9.42 -9.30
C TYR A 314 -4.93 -9.50 -10.82
N HIS A 315 -4.52 -8.47 -11.53
CA HIS A 315 -4.76 -8.27 -12.96
C HIS A 315 -3.48 -7.90 -13.73
N ASP A 316 -3.48 -8.13 -15.03
CA ASP A 316 -2.44 -7.57 -15.91
C ASP A 316 -2.73 -6.06 -16.13
N PRO A 317 -1.81 -5.16 -15.77
CA PRO A 317 -1.99 -3.72 -16.00
C PRO A 317 -2.28 -3.35 -17.47
N ALA A 318 -1.70 -4.10 -18.43
CA ALA A 318 -1.96 -3.87 -19.85
C ALA A 318 -3.41 -4.18 -20.25
N ASP A 319 -3.98 -5.28 -19.74
CA ASP A 319 -5.39 -5.62 -19.97
C ASP A 319 -6.31 -4.59 -19.34
N ARG A 320 -6.01 -4.13 -18.11
CA ARG A 320 -6.75 -3.05 -17.46
C ARG A 320 -6.70 -1.76 -18.30
N ALA A 321 -5.52 -1.34 -18.74
CA ALA A 321 -5.36 -0.12 -19.54
C ALA A 321 -6.17 -0.20 -20.85
N ARG A 322 -6.14 -1.35 -21.53
CA ARG A 322 -6.93 -1.60 -22.74
C ARG A 322 -8.44 -1.47 -22.47
N VAL A 323 -8.93 -2.14 -21.42
CA VAL A 323 -10.35 -2.09 -21.03
C VAL A 323 -10.78 -0.65 -20.72
N LEU A 324 -9.97 0.11 -19.97
CA LEU A 324 -10.28 1.51 -19.67
C LEU A 324 -10.35 2.36 -20.94
N ALA A 325 -9.45 2.17 -21.86
CA ALA A 325 -9.44 2.89 -23.14
C ALA A 325 -10.70 2.58 -23.96
N GLU A 326 -11.02 1.30 -24.14
CA GLU A 326 -12.20 0.82 -24.88
C GLU A 326 -13.51 1.37 -24.26
N VAL A 327 -13.68 1.25 -22.93
CA VAL A 327 -14.88 1.77 -22.26
C VAL A 327 -14.96 3.30 -22.33
N SER A 328 -13.82 4.01 -22.24
CA SER A 328 -13.80 5.47 -22.34
C SER A 328 -14.16 5.93 -23.75
N GLU A 329 -13.69 5.22 -24.81
CA GLU A 329 -14.06 5.48 -26.17
C GLU A 329 -15.55 5.24 -26.42
N ASP A 330 -16.08 4.07 -26.02
CA ASP A 330 -17.49 3.72 -26.14
C ASP A 330 -18.43 4.74 -25.45
N ARG A 331 -17.99 5.30 -24.33
CA ARG A 331 -18.75 6.29 -23.57
C ARG A 331 -18.51 7.73 -24.01
N GLY A 332 -17.56 7.98 -24.90
CA GLY A 332 -17.20 9.33 -25.37
C GLY A 332 -16.58 10.21 -24.27
N THR A 333 -16.12 9.64 -23.15
CA THR A 333 -15.53 10.38 -22.04
C THR A 333 -14.57 9.49 -21.26
N PRO A 334 -13.42 10.02 -20.78
CA PRO A 334 -12.53 9.27 -19.89
C PRO A 334 -13.25 8.77 -18.62
N VAL A 335 -13.06 7.51 -18.29
CA VAL A 335 -13.65 6.90 -17.08
C VAL A 335 -12.56 6.53 -16.11
N HIS A 336 -12.49 7.22 -14.96
CA HIS A 336 -11.57 6.89 -13.88
C HIS A 336 -12.12 7.42 -12.53
N PRO A 337 -12.28 6.58 -11.50
CA PRO A 337 -12.83 7.01 -10.20
C PRO A 337 -12.01 8.10 -9.51
N TYR A 338 -10.69 8.04 -9.60
CA TYR A 338 -9.74 8.90 -8.86
C TYR A 338 -9.91 8.87 -7.34
N CYS A 339 -10.44 7.78 -6.81
CA CYS A 339 -10.66 7.54 -5.38
C CYS A 339 -9.91 6.31 -4.92
N CYS A 340 -8.81 6.49 -4.21
CA CYS A 340 -8.00 5.40 -3.65
C CYS A 340 -8.40 5.13 -2.19
N PHE A 341 -8.32 3.87 -1.79
CA PHE A 341 -8.42 3.42 -0.40
C PHE A 341 -7.28 2.46 -0.08
N ASN A 342 -6.41 2.84 0.84
CA ASN A 342 -5.23 2.06 1.21
C ASN A 342 -5.24 1.75 2.71
N ASP A 343 -5.70 0.56 3.07
CA ASP A 343 -5.60 0.06 4.44
C ASP A 343 -4.24 -0.62 4.64
N MET A 344 -3.33 0.10 5.26
CA MET A 344 -1.95 -0.34 5.51
C MET A 344 -1.79 -1.07 6.85
N ARG A 345 -2.86 -1.42 7.54
CA ARG A 345 -2.80 -2.20 8.76
C ARG A 345 -2.52 -3.67 8.42
N PHE A 346 -1.60 -4.28 9.14
CA PHE A 346 -1.19 -5.67 8.89
C PHE A 346 -2.01 -6.70 9.67
N ALA A 347 -2.80 -6.25 10.63
CA ALA A 347 -3.66 -7.10 11.43
C ALA A 347 -5.07 -6.49 11.54
N ASP A 348 -6.06 -7.31 11.28
CA ASP A 348 -7.47 -6.98 11.49
C ASP A 348 -7.98 -7.77 12.71
N HIS A 349 -8.12 -7.07 13.82
CA HIS A 349 -8.60 -7.66 15.07
C HIS A 349 -9.93 -7.03 15.45
N ALA A 350 -11.02 -7.66 15.00
CA ALA A 350 -12.34 -7.28 15.44
C ALA A 350 -12.58 -7.82 16.85
N VAL A 351 -12.64 -6.93 17.84
CA VAL A 351 -12.94 -7.25 19.24
C VAL A 351 -14.14 -6.42 19.69
N TYR A 352 -15.02 -7.02 20.49
CA TYR A 352 -16.14 -6.27 21.07
C TYR A 352 -15.63 -5.13 21.95
N ARG A 353 -16.21 -3.93 21.79
CA ARG A 353 -15.86 -2.74 22.54
C ARG A 353 -17.07 -2.11 23.20
N ASP A 354 -16.90 -1.65 24.43
CA ASP A 354 -17.94 -1.00 25.22
C ASP A 354 -18.18 0.44 24.73
N ASP A 355 -19.44 0.90 24.83
CA ASP A 355 -19.87 2.26 24.50
C ASP A 355 -19.09 3.33 25.26
N VAL A 356 -18.80 3.07 26.54
CA VAL A 356 -18.08 4.02 27.41
C VAL A 356 -16.67 4.27 26.88
N LEU A 357 -16.00 3.22 26.39
CA LEU A 357 -14.66 3.33 25.82
C LEU A 357 -14.67 4.15 24.53
N ILE A 358 -15.67 3.93 23.65
CA ILE A 358 -15.80 4.67 22.39
C ILE A 358 -16.03 6.17 22.69
N ARG A 359 -16.96 6.49 23.60
CA ARG A 359 -17.26 7.89 23.96
C ARG A 359 -16.07 8.59 24.60
N ARG A 360 -15.32 7.90 25.45
CA ARG A 360 -14.11 8.46 26.09
C ARG A 360 -13.02 8.74 25.05
N ALA A 361 -12.84 7.85 24.08
CA ALA A 361 -11.81 7.94 23.07
C ALA A 361 -11.99 9.14 22.12
N LEU A 362 -13.21 9.70 21.98
CA LEU A 362 -13.47 10.93 21.23
C LEU A 362 -12.66 12.13 21.76
N GLY A 363 -12.39 12.18 23.07
CA GLY A 363 -11.56 13.23 23.69
C GLY A 363 -10.07 13.15 23.33
N GLU A 364 -9.62 12.07 22.69
CA GLU A 364 -8.23 11.84 22.28
C GLU A 364 -8.00 12.11 20.79
N THR A 365 -9.03 12.54 20.05
CA THR A 365 -8.97 12.80 18.62
C THR A 365 -8.16 14.08 18.33
N SER A 366 -7.23 13.96 17.39
CA SER A 366 -6.41 15.10 16.93
C SER A 366 -6.27 15.09 15.40
N LEU A 367 -6.26 16.30 14.82
CA LEU A 367 -6.09 16.49 13.37
C LEU A 367 -4.79 17.25 13.12
N THR A 368 -4.02 16.78 12.15
CA THR A 368 -2.76 17.38 11.72
C THR A 368 -2.67 17.46 10.20
N TRP A 369 -1.74 18.28 9.70
CA TRP A 369 -1.45 18.46 8.27
C TRP A 369 0.01 18.10 8.01
N PRO A 370 0.35 16.82 7.93
CA PRO A 370 1.75 16.37 7.94
C PRO A 370 2.50 16.60 6.63
N MET A 371 1.80 16.84 5.51
CA MET A 371 2.44 16.86 4.21
C MET A 371 1.72 17.76 3.20
N SER A 372 2.50 18.44 2.37
CA SER A 372 2.07 19.02 1.10
C SER A 372 3.10 18.73 0.02
N GLN A 373 2.68 18.58 -1.24
CA GLN A 373 3.56 18.29 -2.39
C GLN A 373 2.94 18.74 -3.71
N ASP A 374 3.76 18.80 -4.76
CA ASP A 374 3.36 19.33 -6.06
C ASP A 374 2.56 18.35 -6.91
N GLN A 375 2.80 17.04 -6.75
CA GLN A 375 2.23 15.99 -7.62
C GLN A 375 1.66 14.81 -6.84
N LEU A 376 0.54 14.29 -7.34
CA LEU A 376 -0.05 13.00 -6.94
C LEU A 376 -0.85 12.43 -8.11
N ASN A 377 -0.79 11.12 -8.31
CA ASN A 377 -1.55 10.42 -9.36
C ASN A 377 -3.03 10.17 -8.99
N CYS A 378 -3.54 10.79 -7.95
CA CYS A 378 -4.87 10.57 -7.40
C CYS A 378 -5.49 11.89 -6.94
N ARG A 379 -6.78 12.11 -7.21
CA ARG A 379 -7.51 13.31 -6.72
C ARG A 379 -7.90 13.19 -5.26
N PHE A 380 -8.08 11.96 -4.79
CA PHE A 380 -8.52 11.63 -3.44
C PHE A 380 -8.00 10.25 -3.04
N CYS A 381 -7.26 10.16 -1.96
CA CYS A 381 -6.71 8.91 -1.45
C CYS A 381 -6.85 8.83 0.06
N VAL A 382 -7.58 7.84 0.55
CA VAL A 382 -7.69 7.55 1.99
C VAL A 382 -6.66 6.50 2.38
N HIS A 383 -5.88 6.80 3.41
CA HIS A 383 -4.93 5.85 3.99
C HIS A 383 -5.31 5.57 5.44
N VAL A 384 -5.26 4.30 5.82
CA VAL A 384 -5.46 3.86 7.20
C VAL A 384 -4.18 3.19 7.68
N SER A 385 -3.61 3.66 8.78
CA SER A 385 -2.34 3.15 9.32
C SER A 385 -2.32 3.08 10.84
N GLY A 386 -1.37 2.32 11.38
CA GLY A 386 -1.11 2.23 12.82
C GLY A 386 -2.32 1.83 13.66
N THR A 387 -2.42 2.45 14.84
CA THR A 387 -3.53 2.28 15.79
C THR A 387 -4.66 3.28 15.53
N MET A 388 -5.00 3.47 14.27
CA MET A 388 -6.05 4.32 13.72
C MET A 388 -5.64 5.79 13.49
N ASP A 389 -4.65 5.95 12.65
CA ASP A 389 -4.45 7.18 11.90
C ASP A 389 -5.16 7.03 10.54
N VAL A 390 -6.20 7.80 10.31
CA VAL A 390 -6.88 7.89 9.02
C VAL A 390 -6.48 9.20 8.37
N SER A 391 -5.90 9.12 7.20
CA SER A 391 -5.52 10.33 6.46
C SER A 391 -6.17 10.40 5.08
N VAL A 392 -6.44 11.61 4.65
CA VAL A 392 -6.86 11.94 3.28
C VAL A 392 -5.73 12.72 2.63
N THR A 393 -5.25 12.21 1.50
CA THR A 393 -4.38 12.96 0.61
C THR A 393 -5.23 13.35 -0.60
N ALA A 394 -5.32 14.64 -0.90
CA ALA A 394 -6.13 15.11 -2.00
C ALA A 394 -5.49 16.28 -2.74
N ASP A 395 -5.88 16.40 -4.01
CA ASP A 395 -5.64 17.60 -4.82
C ASP A 395 -6.67 18.66 -4.42
N THR A 396 -6.18 19.75 -3.86
CA THR A 396 -7.03 20.82 -3.33
C THR A 396 -7.86 21.56 -4.38
N ARG A 397 -7.56 21.35 -5.66
CA ARG A 397 -8.42 21.80 -6.78
C ARG A 397 -9.74 21.02 -6.84
N TRP A 398 -9.77 19.79 -6.30
CA TRP A 398 -10.93 18.89 -6.33
C TRP A 398 -11.58 18.73 -4.95
N LEU A 399 -10.79 18.80 -3.89
CA LEU A 399 -11.23 18.69 -2.51
C LEU A 399 -10.44 19.67 -1.64
N SER A 400 -11.06 20.79 -1.27
CA SER A 400 -10.43 21.83 -0.46
C SER A 400 -10.03 21.31 0.93
N ARG A 401 -9.06 21.99 1.58
CA ARG A 401 -8.63 21.62 2.95
C ARG A 401 -9.79 21.57 3.97
N PRO A 402 -10.74 22.52 3.98
CA PRO A 402 -11.92 22.42 4.86
C PRO A 402 -12.79 21.18 4.56
N GLU A 403 -12.90 20.77 3.29
CA GLU A 403 -13.64 19.56 2.91
C GLU A 403 -12.91 18.30 3.34
N MET A 404 -11.57 18.26 3.25
CA MET A 404 -10.76 17.15 3.78
C MET A 404 -10.96 16.96 5.30
N GLU A 405 -10.94 18.06 6.07
CA GLU A 405 -11.22 18.01 7.50
C GLU A 405 -12.66 17.53 7.78
N ARG A 406 -13.63 18.08 7.08
CA ARG A 406 -15.05 17.71 7.20
C ARG A 406 -15.28 16.24 6.88
N PHE A 407 -14.59 15.71 5.86
CA PHE A 407 -14.62 14.30 5.52
C PHE A 407 -14.09 13.42 6.67
N LEU A 408 -12.92 13.75 7.23
CA LEU A 408 -12.30 12.96 8.31
C LEU A 408 -13.14 12.98 9.59
N ARG A 409 -13.69 14.14 9.98
CA ARG A 409 -14.60 14.25 11.12
C ARG A 409 -15.93 13.53 10.86
N GLY A 410 -16.48 13.66 9.65
CA GLY A 410 -17.68 12.93 9.25
C GLY A 410 -17.49 11.41 9.27
N LEU A 411 -16.26 10.91 9.00
CA LEU A 411 -15.94 9.49 9.13
C LEU A 411 -15.99 9.04 10.60
N GLU A 412 -15.45 9.83 11.51
CA GLU A 412 -15.52 9.57 12.95
C GLU A 412 -16.97 9.58 13.42
N ASP A 413 -17.73 10.62 13.09
CA ASP A 413 -19.15 10.76 13.49
C ASP A 413 -19.99 9.58 12.99
N LEU A 414 -19.88 9.23 11.70
CA LEU A 414 -20.61 8.12 11.09
C LEU A 414 -20.34 6.79 11.78
N LEU A 415 -19.07 6.49 12.03
CA LEU A 415 -18.67 5.22 12.64
C LEU A 415 -19.05 5.15 14.12
N VAL A 416 -18.84 6.23 14.87
CA VAL A 416 -19.22 6.30 16.29
C VAL A 416 -20.72 6.19 16.44
N GLU A 417 -21.51 6.92 15.63
CA GLU A 417 -22.97 6.82 15.67
C GLU A 417 -23.46 5.41 15.33
N ALA A 418 -22.92 4.78 14.28
CA ALA A 418 -23.28 3.42 13.88
C ALA A 418 -22.89 2.37 14.94
N ALA A 419 -21.79 2.57 15.63
CA ALA A 419 -21.35 1.67 16.70
C ALA A 419 -22.22 1.78 17.96
N LEU A 420 -22.75 2.96 18.26
CA LEU A 420 -23.55 3.22 19.47
C LEU A 420 -25.05 2.93 19.30
N ARG A 421 -25.51 2.68 18.09
CA ARG A 421 -26.86 2.15 17.79
C ARG A 421 -26.91 0.63 18.01
#